data_6c1f71c9451f5edfe5f93b7bc2c19af5
#
_entry.id   6c1f71c9451f5edfe5f93b7bc2c19af5
#
_cell.length_a   1.000
_cell.length_b   1.000
_cell.length_c   1.000
_cell.angle_alpha   90.00
_cell.angle_beta   90.00
_cell.angle_gamma   90.00
#
_symmetry.space_group_name_H-M   'P 1'
#
loop_
_entity.id
_entity.type
_entity.pdbx_description
1 polymer ?
#
loop_
_entity_poly.entity_id
_entity_poly.type
_entity_poly.pdbx_seq_one_letter_code
_entity_poly.pdbx_strand_id
1 'polypeptide(L)'
;MPRLTPDQLQHQLAVADDLLIVQDLDGVCMQLVRDPLTRRLESRYVEAAARLEGAFTVLTNGEHGGRRGVNRLVESALGESRHPADEGLYLPGLAAGGVQLQDRFGRLSHPGVSTAEMDFLAAAPARMEQLLGQRLPEHLPDLAAQELQALAHRAVLDTQVSPTINLNGAFACMAGAVEAQRSLQVMLEQLMNQLLNEAEALGLQGSFFLHVA
;
A
#
# COMPACT_ATOMS: atom_id res chain seq x y z
N MET A 1 -21.78 12.22 -19.73
CA MET A 1 -21.61 11.08 -20.62
C MET A 1 -22.76 10.10 -20.39
N PRO A 2 -23.39 9.52 -21.42
CA PRO A 2 -24.38 8.47 -21.23
C PRO A 2 -23.74 7.25 -20.54
N ARG A 3 -24.45 6.64 -19.60
CA ARG A 3 -24.02 5.39 -18.99
C ARG A 3 -24.19 4.23 -19.97
N LEU A 4 -23.12 3.48 -20.21
CA LEU A 4 -23.19 2.26 -21.02
C LEU A 4 -23.88 1.16 -20.21
N THR A 5 -24.69 0.35 -20.88
CA THR A 5 -25.14 -0.91 -20.30
C THR A 5 -23.99 -1.92 -20.29
N PRO A 6 -24.05 -2.98 -19.44
CA PRO A 6 -23.03 -4.04 -19.45
C PRO A 6 -22.79 -4.64 -20.84
N ASP A 7 -23.86 -4.90 -21.61
CA ASP A 7 -23.75 -5.47 -22.95
C ASP A 7 -23.09 -4.51 -23.95
N GLN A 8 -23.41 -3.20 -23.86
CA GLN A 8 -22.76 -2.17 -24.67
C GLN A 8 -21.27 -2.05 -24.34
N LEU A 9 -20.91 -2.09 -23.05
CA LEU A 9 -19.52 -2.09 -22.63
C LEU A 9 -18.78 -3.33 -23.14
N GLN A 10 -19.37 -4.51 -22.96
CA GLN A 10 -18.79 -5.77 -23.45
C GLN A 10 -18.57 -5.76 -24.96
N HIS A 11 -19.56 -5.26 -25.72
CA HIS A 11 -19.41 -5.11 -27.16
C HIS A 11 -18.28 -4.14 -27.53
N GLN A 12 -18.20 -2.98 -26.89
CA GLN A 12 -17.13 -2.02 -27.14
C GLN A 12 -15.74 -2.60 -26.83
N LEU A 13 -15.59 -3.33 -25.73
CA LEU A 13 -14.34 -3.98 -25.36
C LEU A 13 -13.94 -5.07 -26.38
N ALA A 14 -14.94 -5.81 -26.92
CA ALA A 14 -14.70 -6.88 -27.87
C ALA A 14 -14.23 -6.40 -29.26
N VAL A 15 -14.55 -5.15 -29.64
CA VAL A 15 -14.22 -4.57 -30.96
C VAL A 15 -13.14 -3.49 -30.90
N ALA A 16 -12.61 -3.19 -29.72
CA ALA A 16 -11.56 -2.19 -29.55
C ALA A 16 -10.20 -2.76 -29.97
N ASP A 17 -9.58 -2.16 -30.96
CA ASP A 17 -8.24 -2.54 -31.45
C ASP A 17 -7.11 -1.92 -30.62
N ASP A 18 -7.41 -0.85 -29.88
CA ASP A 18 -6.45 -0.09 -29.06
C ASP A 18 -7.03 0.07 -27.63
N LEU A 19 -6.93 -0.99 -26.84
CA LEU A 19 -7.46 -1.07 -25.50
C LEU A 19 -6.34 -1.14 -24.46
N LEU A 20 -6.38 -0.24 -23.47
CA LEU A 20 -5.62 -0.37 -22.24
C LEU A 20 -6.56 -0.49 -21.04
N ILE A 21 -6.47 -1.59 -20.33
CA ILE A 21 -7.19 -1.82 -19.08
C ILE A 21 -6.30 -1.36 -17.92
N VAL A 22 -6.71 -0.33 -17.21
CA VAL A 22 -6.09 0.13 -15.96
C VAL A 22 -6.98 -0.34 -14.81
N GLN A 23 -6.48 -1.27 -14.00
CA GLN A 23 -7.25 -1.98 -12.99
C GLN A 23 -6.82 -1.58 -11.58
N ASP A 24 -7.76 -1.05 -10.77
CA ASP A 24 -7.60 -1.02 -9.32
C ASP A 24 -7.85 -2.42 -8.74
N LEU A 25 -7.20 -2.75 -7.64
CA LEU A 25 -7.22 -4.09 -7.05
C LEU A 25 -8.17 -4.20 -5.87
N ASP A 26 -8.01 -3.34 -4.87
CA ASP A 26 -8.76 -3.40 -3.61
C ASP A 26 -10.22 -3.01 -3.82
N GLY A 27 -11.14 -3.91 -3.49
CA GLY A 27 -12.58 -3.69 -3.67
C GLY A 27 -13.10 -3.86 -5.09
N VAL A 28 -12.24 -4.17 -6.06
CA VAL A 28 -12.60 -4.38 -7.47
C VAL A 28 -12.41 -5.83 -7.89
N CYS A 29 -11.20 -6.36 -7.85
CA CYS A 29 -10.92 -7.77 -8.16
C CYS A 29 -10.65 -8.63 -6.93
N MET A 30 -10.51 -8.02 -5.76
CA MET A 30 -10.43 -8.68 -4.47
C MET A 30 -11.23 -7.91 -3.42
N GLN A 31 -11.59 -8.59 -2.33
CA GLN A 31 -12.40 -8.00 -1.27
C GLN A 31 -11.61 -6.95 -0.48
N LEU A 32 -12.31 -5.89 -0.02
CA LEU A 32 -11.81 -4.99 1.00
C LEU A 32 -11.76 -5.73 2.33
N VAL A 33 -10.61 -5.78 2.96
CA VAL A 33 -10.36 -6.45 4.23
C VAL A 33 -9.69 -5.51 5.22
N ARG A 34 -9.92 -5.73 6.52
CA ARG A 34 -9.26 -4.94 7.58
C ARG A 34 -7.77 -5.25 7.71
N ASP A 35 -7.41 -6.53 7.52
CA ASP A 35 -6.01 -6.99 7.55
C ASP A 35 -5.55 -7.33 6.13
N PRO A 36 -4.62 -6.55 5.55
CA PRO A 36 -4.09 -6.81 4.21
C PRO A 36 -3.48 -8.19 4.02
N LEU A 37 -3.05 -8.86 5.10
CA LEU A 37 -2.52 -10.22 5.02
C LEU A 37 -3.60 -11.27 4.70
N THR A 38 -4.87 -10.95 4.90
CA THR A 38 -6.01 -11.84 4.58
C THR A 38 -6.54 -11.67 3.17
N ARG A 39 -6.00 -10.72 2.39
CA ARG A 39 -6.37 -10.56 0.98
C ARG A 39 -6.13 -11.85 0.19
N ARG A 40 -6.99 -12.08 -0.78
CA ARG A 40 -6.89 -13.22 -1.71
C ARG A 40 -7.16 -12.76 -3.13
N LEU A 41 -6.40 -13.34 -4.06
CA LEU A 41 -6.58 -13.18 -5.49
C LEU A 41 -6.87 -14.56 -6.08
N GLU A 42 -7.70 -14.63 -7.13
CA GLU A 42 -7.99 -15.89 -7.79
C GLU A 42 -6.99 -16.15 -8.91
N SER A 43 -6.53 -17.41 -9.05
CA SER A 43 -5.58 -17.81 -10.11
C SER A 43 -6.11 -17.48 -11.51
N ARG A 44 -7.40 -17.70 -11.74
CA ARG A 44 -8.05 -17.36 -13.02
C ARG A 44 -7.94 -15.87 -13.39
N TYR A 45 -7.93 -14.97 -12.39
CA TYR A 45 -7.72 -13.54 -12.63
C TYR A 45 -6.29 -13.26 -13.08
N VAL A 46 -5.29 -13.84 -12.40
CA VAL A 46 -3.88 -13.72 -12.77
C VAL A 46 -3.65 -14.21 -14.20
N GLU A 47 -4.18 -15.39 -14.53
CA GLU A 47 -4.06 -15.98 -15.87
C GLU A 47 -4.78 -15.16 -16.95
N ALA A 48 -5.92 -14.57 -16.62
CA ALA A 48 -6.65 -13.69 -17.55
C ALA A 48 -5.86 -12.39 -17.79
N ALA A 49 -5.32 -11.77 -16.75
CA ALA A 49 -4.47 -10.57 -16.87
C ALA A 49 -3.21 -10.86 -17.71
N ALA A 50 -2.59 -12.02 -17.53
CA ALA A 50 -1.41 -12.41 -18.31
C ALA A 50 -1.69 -12.55 -19.83
N ARG A 51 -2.92 -12.95 -20.22
CA ARG A 51 -3.35 -13.04 -21.64
C ARG A 51 -3.51 -11.68 -22.31
N LEU A 52 -3.69 -10.62 -21.51
CA LEU A 52 -3.86 -9.25 -22.00
C LEU A 52 -2.51 -8.51 -22.09
N GLU A 53 -1.47 -9.20 -22.56
CA GLU A 53 -0.12 -8.67 -22.67
C GLU A 53 -0.07 -7.32 -23.41
N GLY A 54 0.48 -6.29 -22.76
CA GLY A 54 0.56 -4.93 -23.31
C GLY A 54 -0.74 -4.12 -23.21
N ALA A 55 -1.88 -4.77 -22.94
CA ALA A 55 -3.19 -4.13 -22.83
C ALA A 55 -3.75 -4.10 -21.40
N PHE A 56 -2.97 -4.53 -20.40
CA PHE A 56 -3.37 -4.58 -19.01
C PHE A 56 -2.29 -4.00 -18.08
N THR A 57 -2.73 -3.19 -17.14
CA THR A 57 -1.88 -2.65 -16.07
C THR A 57 -2.68 -2.47 -14.80
N VAL A 58 -2.04 -2.64 -13.65
CA VAL A 58 -2.65 -2.32 -12.36
C VAL A 58 -2.25 -0.91 -11.91
N LEU A 59 -3.13 -0.28 -11.13
CA LEU A 59 -2.88 0.96 -10.41
C LEU A 59 -3.40 0.77 -8.99
N THR A 60 -2.51 0.70 -8.01
CA THR A 60 -2.88 0.43 -6.61
C THR A 60 -2.11 1.31 -5.64
N ASN A 61 -2.75 1.64 -4.50
CA ASN A 61 -2.09 2.34 -3.41
C ASN A 61 -1.16 1.43 -2.59
N GLY A 62 -1.40 0.11 -2.60
CA GLY A 62 -0.48 -0.86 -2.00
C GLY A 62 0.83 -0.97 -2.78
N GLU A 63 1.80 -1.68 -2.22
CA GLU A 63 3.07 -2.00 -2.90
C GLU A 63 2.97 -3.32 -3.68
N HIS A 64 3.82 -3.50 -4.69
CA HIS A 64 3.99 -4.79 -5.34
C HIS A 64 4.74 -5.78 -4.46
N GLY A 65 5.82 -5.34 -3.84
CA GLY A 65 6.69 -6.17 -3.00
C GLY A 65 6.24 -6.31 -1.55
N GLY A 66 6.99 -7.11 -0.78
CA GLY A 66 6.81 -7.27 0.66
C GLY A 66 5.64 -8.18 1.07
N ARG A 67 5.49 -8.37 2.38
CA ARG A 67 4.50 -9.30 2.97
C ARG A 67 3.05 -8.92 2.65
N ARG A 68 2.78 -7.64 2.46
CA ARG A 68 1.44 -7.09 2.14
C ARG A 68 1.28 -6.79 0.67
N GLY A 69 2.32 -7.04 -0.13
CA GLY A 69 2.39 -6.70 -1.53
C GLY A 69 1.52 -7.58 -2.44
N VAL A 70 1.26 -7.05 -3.63
CA VAL A 70 0.48 -7.73 -4.67
C VAL A 70 1.15 -9.03 -5.11
N ASN A 71 2.50 -9.08 -5.14
CA ASN A 71 3.23 -10.27 -5.58
C ASN A 71 2.94 -11.50 -4.72
N ARG A 72 2.87 -11.32 -3.39
CA ARG A 72 2.46 -12.39 -2.47
C ARG A 72 1.07 -12.94 -2.81
N LEU A 73 0.14 -12.09 -3.25
CA LEU A 73 -1.21 -12.52 -3.62
C LEU A 73 -1.19 -13.37 -4.89
N VAL A 74 -0.38 -12.97 -5.88
CA VAL A 74 -0.16 -13.74 -7.11
C VAL A 74 0.45 -15.10 -6.78
N GLU A 75 1.53 -15.13 -6.00
CA GLU A 75 2.21 -16.36 -5.56
C GLU A 75 1.25 -17.29 -4.80
N SER A 76 0.47 -16.73 -3.86
CA SER A 76 -0.54 -17.50 -3.12
C SER A 76 -1.66 -18.05 -4.00
N ALA A 77 -2.06 -17.30 -5.03
CA ALA A 77 -3.12 -17.72 -5.94
C ALA A 77 -2.68 -18.85 -6.88
N LEU A 78 -1.43 -18.85 -7.30
CA LEU A 78 -0.87 -19.83 -8.25
C LEU A 78 -0.31 -21.09 -7.56
N GLY A 79 0.06 -20.97 -6.27
CA GLY A 79 0.65 -22.06 -5.50
C GLY A 79 2.11 -22.35 -5.84
N GLU A 80 2.70 -23.28 -5.11
CA GLU A 80 4.15 -23.54 -5.14
C GLU A 80 4.67 -24.15 -6.47
N SER A 81 3.79 -24.71 -7.29
CA SER A 81 4.17 -25.36 -8.56
C SER A 81 4.37 -24.39 -9.72
N ARG A 82 4.05 -23.13 -9.54
CA ARG A 82 4.17 -22.09 -10.56
C ARG A 82 5.27 -21.08 -10.17
N HIS A 83 5.94 -20.55 -11.16
CA HIS A 83 7.02 -19.58 -10.99
C HIS A 83 6.67 -18.25 -11.69
N PRO A 84 5.91 -17.35 -11.02
CA PRO A 84 5.39 -16.14 -11.66
C PRO A 84 6.47 -15.28 -12.33
N ALA A 85 7.67 -15.21 -11.74
CA ALA A 85 8.78 -14.45 -12.29
C ALA A 85 9.29 -15.00 -13.64
N ASP A 86 9.32 -16.32 -13.79
CA ASP A 86 9.79 -16.97 -15.01
C ASP A 86 8.71 -16.99 -16.10
N GLU A 87 7.46 -17.14 -15.67
CA GLU A 87 6.29 -17.25 -16.54
C GLU A 87 5.68 -15.90 -16.93
N GLY A 88 6.17 -14.79 -16.36
CA GLY A 88 5.62 -13.45 -16.59
C GLY A 88 4.18 -13.30 -16.10
N LEU A 89 3.86 -13.80 -14.90
CA LEU A 89 2.53 -13.84 -14.32
C LEU A 89 2.30 -12.80 -13.22
N TYR A 90 3.29 -12.02 -12.84
CA TYR A 90 3.03 -10.89 -11.97
C TYR A 90 2.20 -9.82 -12.67
N LEU A 91 1.37 -9.13 -11.89
CA LEU A 91 0.53 -8.06 -12.40
C LEU A 91 1.40 -6.81 -12.65
N PRO A 92 1.57 -6.40 -13.93
CA PRO A 92 2.39 -5.22 -14.23
C PRO A 92 1.64 -3.94 -13.88
N GLY A 93 2.37 -2.88 -13.53
CA GLY A 93 1.76 -1.57 -13.34
C GLY A 93 2.35 -0.75 -12.22
N LEU A 94 1.59 0.27 -11.82
CA LEU A 94 1.98 1.25 -10.82
C LEU A 94 1.39 0.89 -9.46
N ALA A 95 2.23 1.01 -8.44
CA ALA A 95 1.90 0.77 -7.04
C ALA A 95 2.47 1.88 -6.14
N ALA A 96 2.10 1.86 -4.87
CA ALA A 96 2.56 2.81 -3.87
C ALA A 96 2.35 4.28 -4.29
N GLY A 97 1.14 4.61 -4.77
CA GLY A 97 0.84 5.96 -5.25
C GLY A 97 1.60 6.38 -6.52
N GLY A 98 2.13 5.41 -7.29
CA GLY A 98 2.90 5.65 -8.50
C GLY A 98 4.43 5.61 -8.31
N VAL A 99 4.90 5.40 -7.08
CA VAL A 99 6.34 5.33 -6.75
C VAL A 99 6.99 4.04 -7.25
N GLN A 100 6.23 2.93 -7.29
CA GLN A 100 6.72 1.66 -7.83
C GLN A 100 6.11 1.39 -9.20
N LEU A 101 6.96 1.01 -10.15
CA LEU A 101 6.57 0.42 -11.42
C LEU A 101 7.09 -1.02 -11.46
N GLN A 102 6.22 -1.96 -11.82
CA GLN A 102 6.56 -3.37 -11.98
C GLN A 102 6.29 -3.86 -13.39
N ASP A 103 7.16 -4.71 -13.91
CA ASP A 103 6.89 -5.48 -15.11
C ASP A 103 6.23 -6.84 -14.77
N ARG A 104 5.82 -7.60 -15.79
CA ARG A 104 5.18 -8.91 -15.62
C ARG A 104 6.10 -10.00 -15.02
N PHE A 105 7.40 -9.75 -14.97
CA PHE A 105 8.41 -10.65 -14.39
C PHE A 105 8.75 -10.29 -12.94
N GLY A 106 8.04 -9.30 -12.36
CA GLY A 106 8.25 -8.86 -10.98
C GLY A 106 9.43 -7.92 -10.78
N ARG A 107 10.03 -7.40 -11.86
CA ARG A 107 11.11 -6.43 -11.76
C ARG A 107 10.56 -5.09 -11.36
N LEU A 108 10.98 -4.61 -10.19
CA LEU A 108 10.58 -3.32 -9.64
C LEU A 108 11.54 -2.22 -10.09
N SER A 109 10.97 -1.06 -10.35
CA SER A 109 11.72 0.19 -10.58
C SER A 109 10.96 1.35 -9.93
N HIS A 110 11.68 2.47 -9.72
CA HIS A 110 11.16 3.66 -9.07
C HIS A 110 11.40 4.89 -9.96
N PRO A 111 10.65 5.03 -11.07
CA PRO A 111 10.89 6.10 -12.05
C PRO A 111 10.71 7.47 -11.42
N GLY A 112 11.71 8.34 -11.59
CA GLY A 112 11.66 9.70 -11.08
C GLY A 112 11.98 9.87 -9.59
N VAL A 113 12.24 8.78 -8.86
CA VAL A 113 12.64 8.83 -7.45
C VAL A 113 14.16 8.83 -7.34
N SER A 114 14.71 9.82 -6.66
CA SER A 114 16.15 9.95 -6.42
C SER A 114 16.64 8.99 -5.32
N THR A 115 17.94 8.74 -5.28
CA THR A 115 18.56 7.93 -4.20
C THR A 115 18.30 8.56 -2.82
N ALA A 116 18.37 9.87 -2.70
CA ALA A 116 18.14 10.56 -1.42
C ALA A 116 16.69 10.39 -0.92
N GLU A 117 15.71 10.40 -1.84
CA GLU A 117 14.31 10.10 -1.50
C GLU A 117 14.13 8.65 -1.08
N MET A 118 14.76 7.70 -1.76
CA MET A 118 14.72 6.30 -1.38
C MET A 118 15.38 6.05 -0.02
N ASP A 119 16.50 6.70 0.27
CA ASP A 119 17.19 6.59 1.57
C ASP A 119 16.32 7.15 2.69
N PHE A 120 15.62 8.28 2.45
CA PHE A 120 14.67 8.83 3.42
C PHE A 120 13.50 7.87 3.66
N LEU A 121 12.89 7.33 2.61
CA LEU A 121 11.78 6.36 2.73
C LEU A 121 12.21 5.10 3.48
N ALA A 122 13.42 4.61 3.24
CA ALA A 122 13.97 3.44 3.96
C ALA A 122 14.19 3.70 5.45
N ALA A 123 14.53 4.94 5.83
CA ALA A 123 14.72 5.34 7.23
C ALA A 123 13.39 5.68 7.94
N ALA A 124 12.36 6.08 7.21
CA ALA A 124 11.11 6.59 7.75
C ALA A 124 10.40 5.60 8.72
N PRO A 125 10.30 4.29 8.47
CA PRO A 125 9.63 3.36 9.39
C PRO A 125 10.24 3.35 10.80
N ALA A 126 11.56 3.31 10.91
CA ALA A 126 12.25 3.35 12.21
C ALA A 126 12.01 4.68 12.93
N ARG A 127 12.00 5.78 12.18
CA ARG A 127 11.72 7.11 12.71
C ARG A 127 10.26 7.24 13.16
N MET A 128 9.31 6.71 12.40
CA MET A 128 7.90 6.64 12.77
C MET A 128 7.69 5.85 14.06
N GLU A 129 8.30 4.68 14.17
CA GLU A 129 8.22 3.84 15.38
C GLU A 129 8.76 4.58 16.59
N GLN A 130 9.91 5.24 16.48
CA GLN A 130 10.50 6.04 17.53
C GLN A 130 9.56 7.17 17.99
N LEU A 131 9.07 7.97 17.07
CA LEU A 131 8.18 9.11 17.36
C LEU A 131 6.86 8.64 17.96
N LEU A 132 6.28 7.59 17.41
CA LEU A 132 5.03 7.01 17.91
C LEU A 132 5.22 6.47 19.35
N GLY A 133 6.30 5.74 19.61
CA GLY A 133 6.64 5.25 20.95
C GLY A 133 6.81 6.34 21.99
N GLN A 134 7.29 7.52 21.59
CA GLN A 134 7.42 8.69 22.49
C GLN A 134 6.07 9.35 22.82
N ARG A 135 5.10 9.30 21.90
CA ARG A 135 3.80 9.99 22.03
C ARG A 135 2.67 9.12 22.58
N LEU A 136 2.70 7.81 22.32
CA LEU A 136 1.65 6.88 22.77
C LEU A 136 1.39 6.89 24.28
N PRO A 137 2.39 7.06 25.19
CA PRO A 137 2.14 7.12 26.62
C PRO A 137 1.18 8.23 27.05
N GLU A 138 1.13 9.34 26.34
CA GLU A 138 0.23 10.47 26.61
C GLU A 138 -1.24 10.12 26.31
N HIS A 139 -1.46 9.18 25.38
CA HIS A 139 -2.79 8.78 24.87
C HIS A 139 -3.28 7.45 25.45
N LEU A 140 -2.36 6.61 25.96
CA LEU A 140 -2.63 5.28 26.51
C LEU A 140 -1.88 5.10 27.85
N PRO A 141 -2.16 5.96 28.86
CA PRO A 141 -1.38 5.99 30.13
C PRO A 141 -1.51 4.71 30.95
N ASP A 142 -2.55 3.91 30.73
CA ASP A 142 -2.82 2.68 31.47
C ASP A 142 -2.02 1.47 30.96
N LEU A 143 -1.36 1.59 29.80
CA LEU A 143 -0.55 0.51 29.24
C LEU A 143 0.90 0.55 29.79
N ALA A 144 1.46 -0.63 30.03
CA ALA A 144 2.86 -0.75 30.42
C ALA A 144 3.81 -0.32 29.27
N ALA A 145 5.00 0.20 29.62
CA ALA A 145 5.97 0.68 28.62
C ALA A 145 6.30 -0.37 27.54
N GLN A 146 6.38 -1.66 27.92
CA GLN A 146 6.63 -2.74 26.97
C GLN A 146 5.47 -2.96 26.00
N GLU A 147 4.22 -2.78 26.45
CA GLU A 147 3.02 -2.89 25.62
C GLU A 147 2.93 -1.73 24.64
N LEU A 148 3.24 -0.51 25.09
CA LEU A 148 3.31 0.69 24.26
C LEU A 148 4.37 0.57 23.16
N GLN A 149 5.55 0.05 23.50
CA GLN A 149 6.61 -0.20 22.51
C GLN A 149 6.19 -1.26 21.48
N ALA A 150 5.59 -2.37 21.95
CA ALA A 150 5.08 -3.41 21.06
C ALA A 150 3.93 -2.89 20.17
N LEU A 151 3.12 -1.96 20.68
CA LEU A 151 2.05 -1.32 19.92
C LEU A 151 2.61 -0.40 18.84
N ALA A 152 3.61 0.44 19.17
CA ALA A 152 4.29 1.30 18.21
C ALA A 152 4.91 0.48 17.07
N HIS A 153 5.64 -0.58 17.41
CA HIS A 153 6.25 -1.48 16.44
C HIS A 153 5.22 -2.12 15.50
N ARG A 154 4.08 -2.60 16.02
CA ARG A 154 3.02 -3.20 15.19
C ARG A 154 2.24 -2.20 14.36
N ALA A 155 2.17 -0.94 14.79
CA ALA A 155 1.45 0.12 14.10
C ALA A 155 2.19 0.57 12.83
N VAL A 156 3.51 0.55 12.81
CA VAL A 156 4.30 0.87 11.62
C VAL A 156 4.34 -0.35 10.71
N LEU A 157 3.83 -0.18 9.49
CA LEU A 157 3.77 -1.28 8.52
C LEU A 157 5.13 -1.49 7.84
N ASP A 158 5.40 -2.74 7.46
CA ASP A 158 6.60 -3.18 6.75
C ASP A 158 6.52 -2.86 5.24
N THR A 159 6.28 -1.60 4.90
CA THR A 159 6.28 -1.06 3.54
C THR A 159 7.65 -0.48 3.20
N GLN A 160 8.03 -0.51 1.91
CA GLN A 160 9.35 -0.08 1.44
C GLN A 160 9.38 1.37 1.00
N VAL A 161 8.37 1.80 0.25
CA VAL A 161 8.33 3.12 -0.40
C VAL A 161 7.07 3.92 -0.07
N SER A 162 6.17 3.34 0.72
CA SER A 162 4.97 3.99 1.25
C SER A 162 4.88 3.81 2.78
N PRO A 163 5.81 4.40 3.57
CA PRO A 163 5.80 4.25 5.01
C PRO A 163 4.43 4.59 5.60
N THR A 164 3.88 3.67 6.38
CA THR A 164 2.48 3.74 6.82
C THR A 164 2.35 3.43 8.30
N ILE A 165 1.54 4.21 9.02
CA ILE A 165 1.11 3.93 10.39
C ILE A 165 -0.35 3.50 10.39
N ASN A 166 -0.65 2.35 11.00
CA ASN A 166 -2.00 1.83 11.19
C ASN A 166 -2.37 1.88 12.68
N LEU A 167 -3.31 2.76 13.02
CA LEU A 167 -3.75 2.98 14.41
C LEU A 167 -4.81 2.00 14.91
N ASN A 168 -5.26 1.03 14.11
CA ASN A 168 -6.33 0.11 14.51
C ASN A 168 -6.04 -0.61 15.84
N GLY A 169 -4.77 -0.99 16.09
CA GLY A 169 -4.36 -1.59 17.34
C GLY A 169 -4.48 -0.64 18.54
N ALA A 170 -4.14 0.62 18.37
CA ALA A 170 -4.27 1.64 19.40
C ALA A 170 -5.74 1.97 19.67
N PHE A 171 -6.56 2.09 18.64
CA PHE A 171 -8.00 2.33 18.78
C PHE A 171 -8.71 1.17 19.51
N ALA A 172 -8.27 -0.06 19.30
CA ALA A 172 -8.81 -1.21 20.03
C ALA A 172 -8.55 -1.10 21.55
N CYS A 173 -7.44 -0.50 21.98
CA CYS A 173 -7.14 -0.26 23.40
C CYS A 173 -8.00 0.86 24.01
N MET A 174 -8.61 1.72 23.20
CA MET A 174 -9.38 2.88 23.65
C MET A 174 -10.88 2.58 23.87
N ALA A 175 -11.33 1.34 23.66
CA ALA A 175 -12.68 0.84 23.98
C ALA A 175 -13.84 1.78 23.57
N GLY A 176 -13.73 2.46 22.41
CA GLY A 176 -14.78 3.35 21.90
C GLY A 176 -14.75 4.79 22.46
N ALA A 177 -13.70 5.18 23.17
CA ALA A 177 -13.51 6.56 23.63
C ALA A 177 -13.22 7.50 22.44
N VAL A 178 -14.26 8.01 21.79
CA VAL A 178 -14.19 8.77 20.52
C VAL A 178 -13.26 9.98 20.62
N GLU A 179 -13.30 10.73 21.71
CA GLU A 179 -12.42 11.90 21.88
C GLU A 179 -10.95 11.50 22.04
N ALA A 180 -10.65 10.39 22.71
CA ALA A 180 -9.30 9.87 22.82
C ALA A 180 -8.78 9.39 21.45
N GLN A 181 -9.62 8.73 20.66
CA GLN A 181 -9.28 8.31 19.29
C GLN A 181 -9.02 9.53 18.40
N ARG A 182 -9.84 10.57 18.48
CA ARG A 182 -9.62 11.82 17.74
C ARG A 182 -8.32 12.51 18.15
N SER A 183 -8.03 12.57 19.46
CA SER A 183 -6.76 13.11 19.97
C SER A 183 -5.54 12.36 19.42
N LEU A 184 -5.63 11.01 19.34
CA LEU A 184 -4.58 10.20 18.75
C LEU A 184 -4.42 10.44 17.24
N GLN A 185 -5.51 10.66 16.51
CA GLN A 185 -5.43 11.03 15.07
C GLN A 185 -4.73 12.37 14.88
N VAL A 186 -5.07 13.39 15.67
CA VAL A 186 -4.40 14.70 15.63
C VAL A 186 -2.91 14.57 15.93
N MET A 187 -2.56 13.77 16.94
CA MET A 187 -1.16 13.48 17.24
C MET A 187 -0.45 12.80 16.06
N LEU A 188 -1.09 11.84 15.38
CA LEU A 188 -0.52 11.20 14.20
C LEU A 188 -0.26 12.21 13.07
N GLU A 189 -1.21 13.10 12.78
CA GLU A 189 -1.03 14.15 11.78
C GLU A 189 0.18 15.05 12.12
N GLN A 190 0.34 15.43 13.38
CA GLN A 190 1.50 16.19 13.85
C GLN A 190 2.82 15.43 13.67
N LEU A 191 2.83 14.14 13.98
CA LEU A 191 3.99 13.28 13.79
C LEU A 191 4.37 13.18 12.31
N MET A 192 3.38 12.98 11.43
CA MET A 192 3.62 12.89 10.00
C MET A 192 4.11 14.22 9.41
N ASN A 193 3.57 15.34 9.86
CA ASN A 193 4.06 16.67 9.49
C ASN A 193 5.50 16.91 9.98
N GLN A 194 5.86 16.39 11.17
CA GLN A 194 7.26 16.44 11.63
C GLN A 194 8.19 15.68 10.67
N LEU A 195 7.80 14.51 10.19
CA LEU A 195 8.58 13.76 9.20
C LEU A 195 8.73 14.51 7.88
N LEU A 196 7.68 15.18 7.40
CA LEU A 196 7.77 16.02 6.20
C LEU A 196 8.77 17.18 6.42
N ASN A 197 8.74 17.84 7.57
CA ASN A 197 9.69 18.89 7.90
C ASN A 197 11.16 18.34 7.98
N GLU A 198 11.34 17.12 8.48
CA GLU A 198 12.65 16.46 8.48
C GLU A 198 13.13 16.18 7.04
N ALA A 199 12.24 15.79 6.12
CA ALA A 199 12.56 15.64 4.70
C ALA A 199 12.94 16.98 4.05
N GLU A 200 12.20 18.05 4.32
CA GLU A 200 12.52 19.40 3.84
C GLU A 200 13.90 19.88 4.32
N ALA A 201 14.25 19.62 5.58
CA ALA A 201 15.57 19.96 6.14
C ALA A 201 16.72 19.21 5.44
N LEU A 202 16.43 18.06 4.81
CA LEU A 202 17.37 17.30 3.97
C LEU A 202 17.38 17.74 2.50
N GLY A 203 16.64 18.79 2.15
CA GLY A 203 16.55 19.30 0.78
C GLY A 203 15.57 18.52 -0.11
N LEU A 204 14.68 17.71 0.48
CA LEU A 204 13.66 16.92 -0.22
C LEU A 204 12.29 17.62 -0.21
N GLN A 205 12.30 18.96 -0.29
CA GLN A 205 11.08 19.78 -0.28
C GLN A 205 10.18 19.43 -1.45
N GLY A 206 8.88 19.15 -1.14
CA GLY A 206 7.87 18.83 -2.15
C GLY A 206 7.95 17.42 -2.74
N SER A 207 8.92 16.59 -2.29
CA SER A 207 9.07 15.19 -2.75
C SER A 207 7.99 14.26 -2.17
N PHE A 208 7.44 14.59 -1.01
CA PHE A 208 6.51 13.73 -0.29
C PHE A 208 5.20 14.44 0.03
N PHE A 209 4.14 13.67 0.13
CA PHE A 209 2.85 14.12 0.61
C PHE A 209 2.29 13.16 1.64
N LEU A 210 1.47 13.68 2.55
CA LEU A 210 0.75 12.88 3.53
C LEU A 210 -0.59 12.43 2.94
N HIS A 211 -0.87 11.14 3.01
CA HIS A 211 -2.17 10.55 2.74
C HIS A 211 -2.77 10.01 4.02
N VAL A 212 -3.99 10.44 4.35
CA VAL A 212 -4.79 9.92 5.46
C VAL A 212 -5.95 9.13 4.89
N ALA A 213 -6.09 7.84 5.30
CA ALA A 213 -7.13 6.93 4.85
C ALA A 213 -8.10 6.59 5.98
#